data_8e626a4aa21779937cf47acc96948614
#
_entry.id   8e626a4aa21779937cf47acc96948614
#
_cell.length_a   1.000
_cell.length_b   1.000
_cell.length_c   1.000
_cell.angle_alpha   90.00
_cell.angle_beta   90.00
_cell.angle_gamma   90.00
#
_symmetry.space_group_name_H-M   'P 1'
#
loop_
_entity.id
_entity.type
_entity.pdbx_description
1 polymer ?
#
loop_
_entity_poly.entity_id
_entity_poly.type
_entity_poly.pdbx_seq_one_letter_code
_entity_poly.pdbx_strand_id
1 'polypeptide(L)'
;MAGIYKQKSTVDEIRERFDHDVDRFSNLETGQSATIDAPLNMELITQAAYSVTPNIKRVLDIGCGAGNNTLKLLELVSPFDCTLNDLSLPMLQRAQKRISAVNSGNVATVQGDFRTVKLPEGHFDVILAAAVLHHLRDDHDWESAFSKIFKLTAKGGSIWITDLISHETDKVHSMMWNRYGDYLESLGGIEYREKVFSYIKKEDSPRPVTYQLDLLRKVGFRRVELLHKNSCFAAFGAVK
;
A
#
# COMPACT_ATOMS: atom_id res chain seq x y z
N MET A 1 -21.19 15.55 4.18
CA MET A 1 -19.81 14.99 4.08
C MET A 1 -19.09 15.33 2.76
N ALA A 2 -19.76 15.72 1.69
CA ALA A 2 -19.10 16.07 0.41
C ALA A 2 -18.19 17.33 0.42
N GLY A 3 -18.22 18.15 1.47
CA GLY A 3 -17.43 19.40 1.54
C GLY A 3 -15.98 19.25 1.99
N ILE A 4 -15.64 18.18 2.73
CA ILE A 4 -14.31 18.00 3.31
C ILE A 4 -13.30 17.55 2.24
N TYR A 5 -13.74 16.85 1.20
CA TYR A 5 -12.86 16.33 0.15
C TYR A 5 -12.51 17.35 -0.95
N LYS A 6 -13.23 18.49 -1.00
CA LYS A 6 -12.93 19.59 -1.96
C LYS A 6 -11.55 20.25 -1.75
N GLN A 7 -10.91 20.01 -0.60
CA GLN A 7 -9.60 20.56 -0.26
C GLN A 7 -8.45 19.55 -0.44
N LYS A 8 -8.74 18.31 -0.88
CA LYS A 8 -7.71 17.29 -1.08
C LYS A 8 -7.12 17.38 -2.48
N SER A 9 -5.86 16.98 -2.61
CA SER A 9 -5.20 16.87 -3.91
C SER A 9 -5.98 15.97 -4.87
N THR A 10 -6.00 16.35 -6.13
CA THR A 10 -6.53 15.55 -7.22
C THR A 10 -5.61 14.36 -7.51
N VAL A 11 -6.11 13.37 -8.25
CA VAL A 11 -5.30 12.22 -8.71
C VAL A 11 -4.10 12.69 -9.54
N ASP A 12 -4.30 13.72 -10.38
CA ASP A 12 -3.24 14.27 -11.22
C ASP A 12 -2.15 14.97 -10.40
N GLU A 13 -2.50 15.76 -9.39
CA GLU A 13 -1.52 16.38 -8.47
C GLU A 13 -0.73 15.33 -7.69
N ILE A 14 -1.39 14.25 -7.26
CA ILE A 14 -0.72 13.13 -6.58
C ILE A 14 0.25 12.43 -7.56
N ARG A 15 -0.19 12.15 -8.79
CA ARG A 15 0.65 11.56 -9.83
C ARG A 15 1.90 12.42 -10.10
N GLU A 16 1.72 13.73 -10.35
CA GLU A 16 2.83 14.65 -10.64
C GLU A 16 3.87 14.67 -9.52
N ARG A 17 3.43 14.63 -8.25
CA ARG A 17 4.36 14.53 -7.12
C ARG A 17 5.18 13.26 -7.16
N PHE A 18 4.56 12.10 -7.42
CA PHE A 18 5.27 10.83 -7.51
C PHE A 18 6.18 10.74 -8.73
N ASP A 19 5.83 11.38 -9.85
CA ASP A 19 6.68 11.44 -11.04
C ASP A 19 8.06 12.06 -10.76
N HIS A 20 8.14 12.97 -9.77
CA HIS A 20 9.38 13.65 -9.37
C HIS A 20 10.14 12.94 -8.24
N ASP A 21 9.55 11.93 -7.59
CA ASP A 21 10.08 11.27 -6.37
C ASP A 21 10.67 9.87 -6.63
N VAL A 22 10.87 9.46 -7.89
CA VAL A 22 11.26 8.10 -8.29
C VAL A 22 12.54 7.63 -7.61
N ASP A 23 13.58 8.46 -7.58
CA ASP A 23 14.87 8.07 -7.00
C ASP A 23 14.78 7.87 -5.49
N ARG A 24 14.00 8.71 -4.80
CA ARG A 24 13.72 8.55 -3.37
C ARG A 24 13.04 7.21 -3.08
N PHE A 25 11.94 6.89 -3.78
CA PHE A 25 11.21 5.63 -3.57
C PHE A 25 11.91 4.39 -4.11
N SER A 26 12.97 4.54 -4.90
CA SER A 26 13.83 3.43 -5.32
C SER A 26 14.78 2.97 -4.24
N ASN A 27 15.04 3.79 -3.23
CA ASN A 27 15.91 3.47 -2.11
C ASN A 27 15.06 3.05 -0.91
N LEU A 28 15.28 1.82 -0.44
CA LEU A 28 14.56 1.25 0.71
C LEU A 28 14.81 2.01 2.02
N GLU A 29 16.03 2.53 2.20
CA GLU A 29 16.42 3.21 3.43
C GLU A 29 15.86 4.64 3.50
N THR A 30 15.88 5.37 2.38
CA THR A 30 15.49 6.78 2.36
C THR A 30 14.06 7.01 1.87
N GLY A 31 13.54 6.17 0.99
CA GLY A 31 12.22 6.33 0.38
C GLY A 31 11.06 6.19 1.36
N GLN A 32 11.26 5.36 2.37
CA GLN A 32 10.24 5.03 3.37
C GLN A 32 10.61 5.50 4.79
N SER A 33 11.61 6.35 4.93
CA SER A 33 12.07 6.84 6.25
C SER A 33 10.98 7.55 7.07
N ALA A 34 9.99 8.17 6.43
CA ALA A 34 8.84 8.75 7.11
C ALA A 34 7.84 7.71 7.65
N THR A 35 7.95 6.44 7.28
CA THR A 35 7.05 5.36 7.72
C THR A 35 7.69 4.57 8.85
N ILE A 36 7.05 4.59 10.03
CA ILE A 36 7.54 3.85 11.18
C ILE A 36 7.54 2.34 10.85
N ASP A 37 8.66 1.66 11.15
CA ASP A 37 8.85 0.22 10.94
C ASP A 37 8.66 -0.24 9.49
N ALA A 38 8.90 0.64 8.49
CA ALA A 38 8.69 0.29 7.08
C ALA A 38 9.44 -0.99 6.63
N PRO A 39 10.71 -1.21 6.98
CA PRO A 39 11.40 -2.45 6.63
C PRO A 39 10.75 -3.69 7.25
N LEU A 40 10.36 -3.63 8.53
CA LEU A 40 9.67 -4.72 9.22
C LEU A 40 8.30 -5.00 8.59
N ASN A 41 7.53 -3.96 8.30
CA ASN A 41 6.22 -4.09 7.67
C ASN A 41 6.32 -4.78 6.30
N MET A 42 7.29 -4.38 5.47
CA MET A 42 7.54 -4.99 4.16
C MET A 42 7.94 -6.46 4.30
N GLU A 43 8.81 -6.79 5.27
CA GLU A 43 9.19 -8.17 5.57
C GLU A 43 7.97 -9.00 5.98
N LEU A 44 7.17 -8.51 6.93
CA LEU A 44 6.00 -9.24 7.45
C LEU A 44 4.95 -9.52 6.38
N ILE A 45 4.61 -8.54 5.53
CA ILE A 45 3.60 -8.76 4.49
C ILE A 45 4.08 -9.74 3.41
N THR A 46 5.37 -9.74 3.07
CA THR A 46 5.93 -10.66 2.07
C THR A 46 6.12 -12.07 2.63
N GLN A 47 6.56 -12.21 3.89
CA GLN A 47 6.62 -13.50 4.57
C GLN A 47 5.22 -14.11 4.78
N ALA A 48 4.23 -13.31 5.15
CA ALA A 48 2.85 -13.77 5.28
C ALA A 48 2.30 -14.25 3.92
N ALA A 49 2.52 -13.49 2.84
CA ALA A 49 2.14 -13.89 1.49
C ALA A 49 2.73 -15.26 1.12
N TYR A 50 4.02 -15.42 1.30
CA TYR A 50 4.74 -16.67 1.02
C TYR A 50 4.23 -17.84 1.88
N SER A 51 3.99 -17.59 3.19
CA SER A 51 3.60 -18.65 4.14
C SER A 51 2.20 -19.22 3.88
N VAL A 52 1.25 -18.38 3.43
CA VAL A 52 -0.15 -18.81 3.26
C VAL A 52 -0.53 -19.14 1.82
N THR A 53 0.30 -18.78 0.85
CA THR A 53 0.06 -19.02 -0.58
C THR A 53 1.18 -19.88 -1.16
N PRO A 54 1.08 -21.22 -1.08
CA PRO A 54 2.22 -22.13 -1.33
C PRO A 54 2.71 -22.17 -2.78
N ASN A 55 1.91 -21.72 -3.75
CA ASN A 55 2.26 -21.73 -5.18
C ASN A 55 1.97 -20.36 -5.81
N ILE A 56 2.77 -19.36 -5.46
CA ILE A 56 2.65 -18.01 -6.01
C ILE A 56 3.12 -18.04 -7.47
N LYS A 57 2.21 -17.79 -8.40
CA LYS A 57 2.49 -17.68 -9.84
C LYS A 57 2.15 -16.31 -10.41
N ARG A 58 1.18 -15.62 -9.81
CA ARG A 58 0.65 -14.34 -10.32
C ARG A 58 0.45 -13.36 -9.18
N VAL A 59 1.20 -12.29 -9.22
CA VAL A 59 1.22 -11.24 -8.19
C VAL A 59 0.69 -9.94 -8.78
N LEU A 60 -0.14 -9.23 -8.02
CA LEU A 60 -0.51 -7.84 -8.28
C LEU A 60 0.11 -6.95 -7.19
N ASP A 61 0.82 -5.91 -7.59
CA ASP A 61 1.32 -4.87 -6.68
C ASP A 61 0.57 -3.56 -6.98
N ILE A 62 -0.31 -3.15 -6.06
CA ILE A 62 -1.16 -1.95 -6.18
C ILE A 62 -0.41 -0.76 -5.59
N GLY A 63 -0.22 0.29 -6.39
CA GLY A 63 0.62 1.42 -5.99
C GLY A 63 2.07 0.98 -5.81
N CYS A 64 2.59 0.23 -6.78
CA CYS A 64 3.87 -0.48 -6.65
C CYS A 64 5.08 0.45 -6.46
N GLY A 65 4.96 1.75 -6.74
CA GLY A 65 6.06 2.68 -6.72
C GLY A 65 7.24 2.15 -7.56
N ALA A 66 8.43 2.15 -7.01
CA ALA A 66 9.62 1.60 -7.65
C ALA A 66 9.80 0.07 -7.49
N GLY A 67 8.75 -0.67 -7.03
CA GLY A 67 8.69 -2.13 -7.00
C GLY A 67 9.33 -2.79 -5.77
N ASN A 68 9.51 -2.07 -4.68
CA ASN A 68 10.22 -2.56 -3.49
C ASN A 68 9.56 -3.80 -2.86
N ASN A 69 8.22 -3.82 -2.71
CA ASN A 69 7.50 -4.95 -2.12
C ASN A 69 7.55 -6.19 -3.01
N THR A 70 7.40 -6.01 -4.32
CA THR A 70 7.57 -7.11 -5.29
C THR A 70 8.98 -7.68 -5.26
N LEU A 71 10.02 -6.82 -5.22
CA LEU A 71 11.42 -7.25 -5.09
C LEU A 71 11.65 -8.02 -3.80
N LYS A 72 11.06 -7.55 -2.68
CA LYS A 72 11.17 -8.27 -1.40
C LYS A 72 10.51 -9.64 -1.43
N LEU A 73 9.37 -9.78 -2.11
CA LEU A 73 8.71 -11.07 -2.30
C LEU A 73 9.56 -12.01 -3.18
N LEU A 74 10.25 -11.48 -4.20
CA LEU A 74 11.15 -12.27 -5.06
C LEU A 74 12.36 -12.86 -4.32
N GLU A 75 12.75 -12.33 -3.17
CA GLU A 75 13.77 -12.94 -2.31
C GLU A 75 13.29 -14.26 -1.69
N LEU A 76 11.96 -14.44 -1.53
CA LEU A 76 11.35 -15.61 -0.89
C LEU A 76 10.87 -16.65 -1.92
N VAL A 77 10.42 -16.19 -3.09
CA VAL A 77 9.86 -17.05 -4.14
C VAL A 77 10.11 -16.45 -5.52
N SER A 78 10.63 -17.26 -6.44
CA SER A 78 10.95 -16.85 -7.82
C SER A 78 10.97 -18.10 -8.72
N PRO A 79 10.54 -18.00 -9.99
CA PRO A 79 9.91 -16.84 -10.62
C PRO A 79 8.39 -16.80 -10.43
N PHE A 80 7.80 -15.61 -10.65
CA PHE A 80 6.35 -15.44 -10.82
C PHE A 80 6.03 -14.35 -11.83
N ASP A 81 4.85 -14.38 -12.42
CA ASP A 81 4.33 -13.29 -13.24
C ASP A 81 3.82 -12.17 -12.32
N CYS A 82 4.16 -10.93 -12.60
CA CYS A 82 3.65 -9.82 -11.84
C CYS A 82 2.99 -8.75 -12.71
N THR A 83 1.94 -8.15 -12.16
CA THR A 83 1.28 -6.95 -12.68
C THR A 83 1.54 -5.81 -11.71
N LEU A 84 2.18 -4.77 -12.20
CA LEU A 84 2.54 -3.57 -11.45
C LEU A 84 1.55 -2.47 -11.79
N ASN A 85 0.79 -1.98 -10.83
CA ASN A 85 -0.14 -0.86 -11.01
C ASN A 85 0.35 0.36 -10.24
N ASP A 86 0.42 1.51 -10.90
CA ASP A 86 0.74 2.80 -10.30
C ASP A 86 0.16 3.94 -11.13
N LEU A 87 -0.02 5.11 -10.52
CA LEU A 87 -0.37 6.35 -11.23
C LEU A 87 0.80 6.89 -12.06
N SER A 88 2.02 6.77 -11.51
CA SER A 88 3.24 7.33 -12.06
C SER A 88 3.87 6.41 -13.10
N LEU A 89 3.99 6.88 -14.34
CA LEU A 89 4.70 6.15 -15.39
C LEU A 89 6.20 6.00 -15.11
N PRO A 90 6.92 7.03 -14.63
CA PRO A 90 8.32 6.87 -14.22
C PRO A 90 8.54 5.83 -13.12
N MET A 91 7.62 5.73 -12.15
CA MET A 91 7.66 4.67 -11.13
C MET A 91 7.52 3.29 -11.76
N LEU A 92 6.52 3.08 -12.61
CA LEU A 92 6.31 1.81 -13.32
C LEU A 92 7.53 1.39 -14.16
N GLN A 93 8.12 2.32 -14.89
CA GLN A 93 9.32 2.05 -15.69
C GLN A 93 10.50 1.63 -14.79
N ARG A 94 10.68 2.32 -13.66
CA ARG A 94 11.71 1.98 -12.68
C ARG A 94 11.45 0.60 -12.07
N ALA A 95 10.23 0.31 -11.65
CA ALA A 95 9.84 -0.97 -11.08
C ALA A 95 10.04 -2.11 -12.09
N GLN A 96 9.53 -1.95 -13.33
CA GLN A 96 9.69 -2.93 -14.38
C GLN A 96 11.17 -3.25 -14.65
N LYS A 97 12.01 -2.23 -14.80
CA LYS A 97 13.45 -2.42 -15.03
C LYS A 97 14.12 -3.20 -13.89
N ARG A 98 13.82 -2.86 -12.63
CA ARG A 98 14.42 -3.50 -11.45
C ARG A 98 13.97 -4.94 -11.30
N ILE A 99 12.68 -5.20 -11.47
CA ILE A 99 12.09 -6.52 -11.29
C ILE A 99 12.51 -7.45 -12.44
N SER A 100 12.48 -7.00 -13.70
CA SER A 100 12.91 -7.81 -14.85
C SER A 100 14.40 -8.18 -14.81
N ALA A 101 15.21 -7.47 -14.06
CA ALA A 101 16.62 -7.81 -13.87
C ALA A 101 16.84 -9.05 -12.98
N VAL A 102 15.86 -9.41 -12.13
CA VAL A 102 15.99 -10.50 -11.13
C VAL A 102 14.86 -11.53 -11.21
N ASN A 103 13.86 -11.31 -12.04
CA ASN A 103 12.71 -12.20 -12.23
C ASN A 103 12.60 -12.66 -13.68
N SER A 104 12.56 -13.96 -13.91
CA SER A 104 12.36 -14.53 -15.24
C SER A 104 10.87 -14.68 -15.64
N GLY A 105 9.94 -14.40 -14.73
CA GLY A 105 8.52 -14.33 -15.04
C GLY A 105 8.15 -13.05 -15.80
N ASN A 106 6.93 -13.01 -16.32
CA ASN A 106 6.44 -11.83 -17.04
C ASN A 106 6.22 -10.63 -16.09
N VAL A 107 6.62 -9.43 -16.52
CA VAL A 107 6.44 -8.18 -15.77
C VAL A 107 5.57 -7.22 -16.58
N ALA A 108 4.26 -7.21 -16.28
CA ALA A 108 3.30 -6.32 -16.90
C ALA A 108 3.12 -5.04 -16.09
N THR A 109 2.92 -3.91 -16.76
CA THR A 109 2.63 -2.62 -16.12
C THR A 109 1.25 -2.11 -16.53
N VAL A 110 0.52 -1.54 -15.58
CA VAL A 110 -0.81 -0.94 -15.77
C VAL A 110 -0.80 0.44 -15.13
N GLN A 111 -0.64 1.48 -15.95
CA GLN A 111 -0.70 2.86 -15.48
C GLN A 111 -2.14 3.27 -15.21
N GLY A 112 -2.40 3.89 -14.07
CA GLY A 112 -3.68 4.49 -13.74
C GLY A 112 -4.12 4.25 -12.31
N ASP A 113 -5.21 4.91 -11.96
CA ASP A 113 -5.85 4.78 -10.66
C ASP A 113 -6.41 3.35 -10.48
N PHE A 114 -6.01 2.69 -9.41
CA PHE A 114 -6.48 1.34 -9.09
C PHE A 114 -8.01 1.24 -9.08
N ARG A 115 -8.72 2.30 -8.67
CA ARG A 115 -10.19 2.33 -8.66
C ARG A 115 -10.79 2.08 -10.04
N THR A 116 -10.15 2.56 -11.11
CA THR A 116 -10.70 2.59 -12.47
C THR A 116 -10.05 1.63 -13.46
N VAL A 117 -8.78 1.23 -13.26
CA VAL A 117 -8.10 0.30 -14.16
C VAL A 117 -8.80 -1.06 -14.22
N LYS A 118 -8.82 -1.67 -15.40
CA LYS A 118 -9.40 -3.01 -15.60
C LYS A 118 -8.32 -4.07 -15.40
N LEU A 119 -8.59 -5.02 -14.53
CA LEU A 119 -7.72 -6.15 -14.21
C LEU A 119 -8.54 -7.45 -14.21
N PRO A 120 -7.95 -8.61 -14.50
CA PRO A 120 -8.66 -9.89 -14.56
C PRO A 120 -9.12 -10.36 -13.18
N GLU A 121 -10.40 -10.73 -13.05
CA GLU A 121 -10.98 -11.26 -11.82
C GLU A 121 -10.50 -12.70 -11.54
N GLY A 122 -10.37 -13.05 -10.25
CA GLY A 122 -9.97 -14.39 -9.80
C GLY A 122 -8.57 -14.80 -10.28
N HIS A 123 -7.72 -13.86 -10.58
CA HIS A 123 -6.47 -14.11 -11.30
C HIS A 123 -5.24 -14.13 -10.40
N PHE A 124 -5.15 -13.27 -9.41
CA PHE A 124 -3.93 -13.06 -8.65
C PHE A 124 -3.87 -13.96 -7.41
N ASP A 125 -2.78 -14.71 -7.28
CA ASP A 125 -2.53 -15.57 -6.12
C ASP A 125 -2.14 -14.75 -4.89
N VAL A 126 -1.40 -13.65 -5.11
CA VAL A 126 -1.04 -12.67 -4.09
C VAL A 126 -1.31 -11.27 -4.62
N ILE A 127 -1.90 -10.44 -3.77
CA ILE A 127 -2.01 -9.00 -3.98
C ILE A 127 -1.22 -8.30 -2.88
N LEU A 128 -0.42 -7.32 -3.25
CA LEU A 128 0.29 -6.41 -2.34
C LEU A 128 -0.29 -5.01 -2.49
N ALA A 129 -0.44 -4.28 -1.38
CA ALA A 129 -0.84 -2.88 -1.37
C ALA A 129 -0.10 -2.15 -0.24
N ALA A 130 0.93 -1.40 -0.57
CA ALA A 130 1.78 -0.75 0.42
C ALA A 130 1.78 0.76 0.24
N ALA A 131 1.40 1.48 1.31
CA ALA A 131 1.33 2.94 1.35
C ALA A 131 0.52 3.55 0.18
N VAL A 132 -0.66 3.00 -0.09
CA VAL A 132 -1.49 3.41 -1.23
C VAL A 132 -2.98 3.57 -0.89
N LEU A 133 -3.54 2.74 -0.01
CA LEU A 133 -4.99 2.74 0.23
C LEU A 133 -5.45 3.97 1.03
N HIS A 134 -4.57 4.60 1.79
CA HIS A 134 -4.86 5.88 2.48
C HIS A 134 -5.22 7.02 1.52
N HIS A 135 -4.96 6.88 0.21
CA HIS A 135 -5.43 7.82 -0.80
C HIS A 135 -6.90 7.65 -1.20
N LEU A 136 -7.57 6.56 -0.79
CA LEU A 136 -9.02 6.41 -0.93
C LEU A 136 -9.73 7.48 -0.11
N ARG A 137 -10.85 8.02 -0.63
CA ARG A 137 -11.46 9.23 -0.06
C ARG A 137 -12.58 8.93 0.94
N ASP A 138 -13.68 8.42 0.46
CA ASP A 138 -14.90 8.20 1.24
C ASP A 138 -15.21 6.70 1.41
N ASP A 139 -16.28 6.38 2.11
CA ASP A 139 -16.66 5.00 2.38
C ASP A 139 -16.97 4.23 1.08
N HIS A 140 -17.47 4.92 0.05
CA HIS A 140 -17.73 4.31 -1.24
C HIS A 140 -16.43 3.89 -1.95
N ASP A 141 -15.41 4.76 -1.94
CA ASP A 141 -14.08 4.45 -2.48
C ASP A 141 -13.47 3.23 -1.75
N TRP A 142 -13.53 3.21 -0.40
CA TRP A 142 -13.01 2.11 0.41
C TRP A 142 -13.74 0.79 0.14
N GLU A 143 -15.08 0.79 0.17
CA GLU A 143 -15.88 -0.42 -0.10
C GLU A 143 -15.67 -0.95 -1.52
N SER A 144 -15.62 -0.06 -2.50
CA SER A 144 -15.39 -0.41 -3.91
C SER A 144 -14.00 -0.98 -4.15
N ALA A 145 -12.96 -0.38 -3.56
CA ALA A 145 -11.58 -0.85 -3.68
C ALA A 145 -11.40 -2.23 -3.04
N PHE A 146 -11.92 -2.45 -1.83
CA PHE A 146 -11.82 -3.75 -1.15
C PHE A 146 -12.66 -4.83 -1.86
N SER A 147 -13.83 -4.49 -2.37
CA SER A 147 -14.64 -5.40 -3.21
C SER A 147 -13.88 -5.78 -4.48
N LYS A 148 -13.21 -4.83 -5.12
CA LYS A 148 -12.36 -5.08 -6.28
C LYS A 148 -11.17 -5.98 -5.93
N ILE A 149 -10.47 -5.71 -4.85
CA ILE A 149 -9.36 -6.56 -4.37
C ILE A 149 -9.86 -8.00 -4.18
N PHE A 150 -11.00 -8.19 -3.52
CA PHE A 150 -11.58 -9.53 -3.33
C PHE A 150 -11.89 -10.22 -4.66
N LYS A 151 -12.48 -9.52 -5.63
CA LYS A 151 -12.79 -10.08 -6.95
C LYS A 151 -11.52 -10.47 -7.70
N LEU A 152 -10.47 -9.67 -7.65
CA LEU A 152 -9.19 -9.90 -8.33
C LEU A 152 -8.41 -11.08 -7.73
N THR A 153 -8.55 -11.31 -6.41
CA THR A 153 -7.86 -12.40 -5.69
C THR A 153 -8.37 -13.76 -6.16
N ALA A 154 -7.47 -14.66 -6.53
CA ALA A 154 -7.78 -16.04 -6.88
C ALA A 154 -8.34 -16.81 -5.68
N LYS A 155 -9.02 -17.92 -5.95
CA LYS A 155 -9.48 -18.84 -4.86
C LYS A 155 -8.26 -19.38 -4.12
N GLY A 156 -8.23 -19.20 -2.79
CA GLY A 156 -7.09 -19.56 -1.94
C GLY A 156 -5.93 -18.57 -2.00
N GLY A 157 -6.07 -17.49 -2.75
CA GLY A 157 -5.09 -16.39 -2.78
C GLY A 157 -5.23 -15.46 -1.58
N SER A 158 -4.34 -14.47 -1.50
CA SER A 158 -4.24 -13.57 -0.35
C SER A 158 -3.97 -12.11 -0.75
N ILE A 159 -4.35 -11.19 0.13
CA ILE A 159 -4.02 -9.76 0.08
C ILE A 159 -3.20 -9.39 1.32
N TRP A 160 -2.14 -8.59 1.12
CA TRP A 160 -1.31 -8.07 2.20
C TRP A 160 -1.10 -6.58 2.04
N ILE A 161 -1.36 -5.86 3.12
CA ILE A 161 -1.42 -4.40 3.16
C ILE A 161 -0.47 -3.90 4.24
N THR A 162 0.28 -2.84 3.93
CA THR A 162 0.91 -1.98 4.94
C THR A 162 0.54 -0.54 4.64
N ASP A 163 -0.01 0.16 5.64
CA ASP A 163 -0.55 1.48 5.35
C ASP A 163 -0.56 2.43 6.56
N LEU A 164 -0.71 3.72 6.26
CA LEU A 164 -1.06 4.75 7.21
C LEU A 164 -2.49 4.53 7.69
N ILE A 165 -2.70 4.55 9.01
CA ILE A 165 -4.00 4.31 9.64
C ILE A 165 -4.43 5.45 10.56
N SER A 166 -5.73 5.64 10.70
CA SER A 166 -6.33 6.46 11.75
C SER A 166 -6.75 5.61 12.97
N HIS A 167 -7.39 6.22 13.94
CA HIS A 167 -7.91 5.57 15.14
C HIS A 167 -9.36 6.02 15.36
N GLU A 168 -10.18 5.15 15.95
CA GLU A 168 -11.62 5.42 16.16
C GLU A 168 -11.88 6.50 17.21
N THR A 169 -11.06 6.50 18.28
CA THR A 169 -11.20 7.45 19.37
C THR A 169 -10.30 8.66 19.15
N ASP A 170 -10.84 9.85 19.09
CA ASP A 170 -10.11 11.10 18.81
C ASP A 170 -8.90 11.33 19.73
N LYS A 171 -9.05 11.04 21.02
CA LYS A 171 -7.94 11.20 21.98
C LYS A 171 -6.82 10.20 21.74
N VAL A 172 -7.15 8.95 21.36
CA VAL A 172 -6.17 7.94 20.98
C VAL A 172 -5.52 8.31 19.64
N HIS A 173 -6.32 8.80 18.69
CA HIS A 173 -5.78 9.31 17.42
C HIS A 173 -4.76 10.42 17.64
N SER A 174 -5.11 11.43 18.44
CA SER A 174 -4.21 12.54 18.76
C SER A 174 -2.93 12.07 19.47
N MET A 175 -3.04 11.14 20.42
CA MET A 175 -1.88 10.56 21.11
C MET A 175 -0.94 9.84 20.14
N MET A 176 -1.48 8.99 19.25
CA MET A 176 -0.69 8.24 18.27
C MET A 176 -0.11 9.14 17.19
N TRP A 177 -0.84 10.19 16.81
CA TRP A 177 -0.38 11.19 15.88
C TRP A 177 0.77 12.03 16.44
N ASN A 178 0.69 12.42 17.70
CA ASN A 178 1.79 13.11 18.39
C ASN A 178 3.04 12.21 18.43
N ARG A 179 2.87 10.94 18.79
CA ARG A 179 3.97 9.96 18.78
C ARG A 179 4.62 9.81 17.39
N TYR A 180 3.82 9.86 16.32
CA TYR A 180 4.34 9.90 14.95
C TYR A 180 5.07 11.22 14.68
N GLY A 181 4.55 12.33 15.17
CA GLY A 181 5.19 13.64 15.09
C GLY A 181 6.57 13.66 15.75
N ASP A 182 6.70 13.08 16.95
CA ASP A 182 7.98 12.95 17.68
C ASP A 182 9.00 12.12 16.88
N TYR A 183 8.54 11.04 16.24
CA TYR A 183 9.37 10.24 15.35
C TYR A 183 9.89 11.06 14.16
N LEU A 184 9.02 11.78 13.46
CA LEU A 184 9.41 12.61 12.32
C LEU A 184 10.38 13.73 12.74
N GLU A 185 10.14 14.33 13.91
CA GLU A 185 11.00 15.37 14.48
C GLU A 185 12.39 14.82 14.80
N SER A 186 12.49 13.59 15.28
CA SER A 186 13.78 12.91 15.50
C SER A 186 14.58 12.66 14.21
N LEU A 187 13.91 12.55 13.05
CA LEU A 187 14.55 12.33 11.75
C LEU A 187 15.06 13.60 11.09
N GLY A 188 14.33 14.70 11.23
CA GLY A 188 14.64 15.91 10.46
C GLY A 188 14.14 17.21 11.09
N GLY A 189 13.87 17.21 12.39
CA GLY A 189 13.40 18.37 13.14
C GLY A 189 11.95 18.76 12.85
N ILE A 190 11.54 19.84 13.48
CA ILE A 190 10.15 20.31 13.43
C ILE A 190 9.68 20.65 12.02
N GLU A 191 10.56 21.19 11.18
CA GLU A 191 10.22 21.54 9.79
C GLU A 191 9.90 20.31 8.95
N TYR A 192 10.62 19.20 9.16
CA TYR A 192 10.34 17.93 8.49
C TYR A 192 9.00 17.34 8.93
N ARG A 193 8.72 17.34 10.23
CA ARG A 193 7.42 16.94 10.80
C ARG A 193 6.27 17.72 10.16
N GLU A 194 6.35 19.06 10.18
CA GLU A 194 5.29 19.92 9.63
C GLU A 194 5.10 19.71 8.11
N LYS A 195 6.19 19.52 7.37
CA LYS A 195 6.14 19.20 5.95
C LYS A 195 5.40 17.89 5.70
N VAL A 196 5.73 16.82 6.45
CA VAL A 196 5.08 15.51 6.29
C VAL A 196 3.60 15.59 6.68
N PHE A 197 3.26 16.22 7.80
CA PHE A 197 1.87 16.38 8.22
C PHE A 197 1.04 17.20 7.25
N SER A 198 1.64 18.24 6.66
CA SER A 198 0.96 19.08 5.68
C SER A 198 0.53 18.30 4.44
N TYR A 199 1.43 17.48 3.85
CA TYR A 199 1.04 16.70 2.68
C TYR A 199 0.06 15.57 3.03
N ILE A 200 0.22 14.87 4.18
CA ILE A 200 -0.74 13.87 4.64
C ILE A 200 -2.14 14.50 4.77
N LYS A 201 -2.25 15.65 5.42
CA LYS A 201 -3.50 16.38 5.52
C LYS A 201 -4.11 16.72 4.16
N LYS A 202 -3.26 17.07 3.18
CA LYS A 202 -3.68 17.44 1.82
C LYS A 202 -4.05 16.22 0.96
N GLU A 203 -3.39 15.09 1.14
CA GLU A 203 -3.50 13.95 0.21
C GLU A 203 -4.23 12.74 0.78
N ASP A 204 -4.14 12.48 2.09
CA ASP A 204 -4.51 11.20 2.66
C ASP A 204 -5.82 11.26 3.43
N SER A 205 -6.54 10.15 3.44
CA SER A 205 -7.79 9.94 4.18
C SER A 205 -7.80 8.55 4.83
N PRO A 206 -6.82 8.26 5.72
CA PRO A 206 -6.65 6.94 6.30
C PRO A 206 -7.86 6.55 7.14
N ARG A 207 -8.14 5.25 7.21
CA ARG A 207 -9.18 4.66 8.07
C ARG A 207 -8.56 3.88 9.21
N PRO A 208 -9.27 3.67 10.32
CA PRO A 208 -8.83 2.78 11.40
C PRO A 208 -8.51 1.38 10.87
N VAL A 209 -7.50 0.74 11.45
CA VAL A 209 -7.17 -0.64 11.05
C VAL A 209 -8.34 -1.59 11.31
N THR A 210 -9.09 -1.40 12.39
CA THR A 210 -10.31 -2.14 12.72
C THR A 210 -11.35 -2.08 11.60
N TYR A 211 -11.64 -0.87 11.10
CA TYR A 211 -12.51 -0.67 9.94
C TYR A 211 -12.02 -1.45 8.71
N GLN A 212 -10.72 -1.43 8.43
CA GLN A 212 -10.15 -2.11 7.27
C GLN A 212 -10.21 -3.63 7.42
N LEU A 213 -9.95 -4.17 8.63
CA LEU A 213 -10.09 -5.60 8.92
C LEU A 213 -11.54 -6.07 8.78
N ASP A 214 -12.50 -5.28 9.27
CA ASP A 214 -13.93 -5.59 9.13
C ASP A 214 -14.39 -5.48 7.68
N LEU A 215 -13.84 -4.54 6.91
CA LEU A 215 -14.13 -4.43 5.50
C LEU A 215 -13.60 -5.63 4.69
N LEU A 216 -12.41 -6.16 5.02
CA LEU A 216 -11.91 -7.42 4.44
C LEU A 216 -12.89 -8.58 4.70
N ARG A 217 -13.42 -8.71 5.94
CA ARG A 217 -14.44 -9.72 6.26
C ARG A 217 -15.75 -9.49 5.51
N LYS A 218 -16.20 -8.23 5.46
CA LYS A 218 -17.45 -7.82 4.78
C LYS A 218 -17.44 -8.19 3.29
N VAL A 219 -16.31 -8.02 2.61
CA VAL A 219 -16.21 -8.33 1.17
C VAL A 219 -16.01 -9.82 0.88
N GLY A 220 -15.75 -10.66 1.91
CA GLY A 220 -15.75 -12.13 1.78
C GLY A 220 -14.45 -12.86 2.10
N PHE A 221 -13.38 -12.15 2.51
CA PHE A 221 -12.17 -12.83 3.00
C PHE A 221 -12.47 -13.56 4.31
N ARG A 222 -11.95 -14.80 4.45
CA ARG A 222 -12.28 -15.68 5.59
C ARG A 222 -11.32 -15.59 6.76
N ARG A 223 -10.03 -15.42 6.47
CA ARG A 223 -8.97 -15.35 7.48
C ARG A 223 -8.32 -13.98 7.37
N VAL A 224 -8.50 -13.17 8.39
CA VAL A 224 -8.03 -11.78 8.43
C VAL A 224 -7.06 -11.66 9.59
N GLU A 225 -5.85 -11.22 9.31
CA GLU A 225 -4.74 -11.17 10.25
C GLU A 225 -4.20 -9.74 10.39
N LEU A 226 -3.89 -9.37 11.63
CA LEU A 226 -3.10 -8.19 11.95
C LEU A 226 -1.68 -8.65 12.27
N LEU A 227 -0.71 -8.26 11.45
CA LEU A 227 0.68 -8.69 11.62
C LEU A 227 1.47 -7.74 12.52
N HIS A 228 1.27 -6.43 12.34
CA HIS A 228 1.97 -5.40 13.10
C HIS A 228 1.15 -4.11 13.17
N LYS A 229 1.32 -3.36 14.27
CA LYS A 229 0.79 -2.00 14.41
C LYS A 229 1.71 -1.18 15.31
N ASN A 230 2.20 -0.06 14.80
CA ASN A 230 2.94 0.92 15.59
C ASN A 230 2.51 2.35 15.21
N SER A 231 2.14 3.14 16.23
CA SER A 231 1.63 4.50 16.05
C SER A 231 0.50 4.56 14.99
N CYS A 232 0.73 5.25 13.89
CA CYS A 232 -0.21 5.45 12.78
C CYS A 232 0.06 4.50 11.59
N PHE A 233 0.79 3.41 11.76
CA PHE A 233 1.08 2.44 10.71
C PHE A 233 0.68 1.03 11.13
N ALA A 234 0.21 0.25 10.16
CA ALA A 234 -0.12 -1.15 10.38
C ALA A 234 0.22 -2.01 9.16
N ALA A 235 0.55 -3.29 9.44
CA ALA A 235 0.66 -4.36 8.46
C ALA A 235 -0.40 -5.42 8.77
N PHE A 236 -1.20 -5.78 7.78
CA PHE A 236 -2.32 -6.70 7.93
C PHE A 236 -2.69 -7.32 6.58
N GLY A 237 -3.57 -8.29 6.59
CA GLY A 237 -4.02 -8.90 5.34
C GLY A 237 -5.07 -9.97 5.55
N ALA A 238 -5.35 -10.70 4.47
CA ALA A 238 -6.40 -11.72 4.50
C ALA A 238 -6.20 -12.78 3.42
N VAL A 239 -6.77 -13.97 3.67
CA VAL A 239 -6.83 -15.10 2.74
C VAL A 239 -8.27 -15.31 2.28
N LYS A 240 -8.46 -15.55 0.96
CA LYS A 240 -9.76 -15.77 0.31
C LYS A 240 -10.23 -17.22 0.40
#